data_4adf21649c5a44dad523adefab1cf63d
#
_entry.id   4adf21649c5a44dad523adefab1cf63d
#
_cell.length_a   1.000
_cell.length_b   1.000
_cell.length_c   1.000
_cell.angle_alpha   90.00
_cell.angle_beta   90.00
_cell.angle_gamma   90.00
#
_symmetry.space_group_name_H-M   'P 1'
#
loop_
_entity.id
_entity.type
_entity.pdbx_description
1 polymer ?
#
loop_
_entity_poly.entity_id
_entity_poly.type
_entity_poly.pdbx_seq_one_letter_code
_entity_poly.pdbx_strand_id
1 'polypeptide(L)'
;DLHLSIRRQRQMCIRDRYKGVKTSPEVIEHIKLLEKKTTLTVTTGHQLCLMTGPLYFIYKIVSTIKLSLQLKKKFSDLDFVPVYWMASEDHDYEEISSFIFKGKKFRWRSPKGGAVGKIKTESLSSLLDLFKKELGDSLDGAELRELIERSYESGNNLSDATRIFVNHLFGHYGLVILDANHRELKHYFIPIIKEDLLNHTCNQQVLNQIASIKKNYSKVFKPQVNPREVNLFLLQDGQRSRIMKIENGYRLEGSDQIFSVKEIMDKVDQNPEKFSPNVLLRPLYQELILPNIAYFGGGGELAYWLELKSFFDSQKLLFPILCLRNMALIIPEKSAKKIRNLELDVSDLFLKRNVMINKKVRQISNIDLDLSPLKKDLEIKFDQLEVLINKTDASFEGAVRAQKSKQFKGIDHLEKRLLKAQKKKLKDQVERFVLIHEDLFPGGNLQERVENFSVFYLENGNDFNSFLMETFDPLSNEFTFIEI
;
A
#
# COMPACT_ATOMS: atom_id res chain seq x y z
N ASP A 1 -36.20 -9.73 -7.99
CA ASP A 1 -34.93 -10.36 -7.58
C ASP A 1 -33.87 -9.26 -7.32
N LEU A 2 -33.56 -9.00 -6.05
CA LEU A 2 -32.61 -7.96 -5.61
C LEU A 2 -31.24 -8.12 -6.30
N HIS A 3 -30.76 -9.35 -6.44
CA HIS A 3 -29.48 -9.65 -7.09
C HIS A 3 -29.45 -9.31 -8.58
N LEU A 4 -30.55 -9.44 -9.29
CA LEU A 4 -30.63 -9.05 -10.69
C LEU A 4 -30.63 -7.52 -10.82
N SER A 5 -31.35 -6.84 -9.94
CA SER A 5 -31.37 -5.38 -9.88
C SER A 5 -29.99 -4.79 -9.63
N ILE A 6 -29.26 -5.30 -8.62
CA ILE A 6 -27.88 -4.86 -8.32
C ILE A 6 -26.96 -5.05 -9.54
N ARG A 7 -27.03 -6.19 -10.23
CA ARG A 7 -26.18 -6.47 -11.39
C ARG A 7 -26.37 -5.47 -12.53
N ARG A 8 -27.62 -5.24 -12.92
CA ARG A 8 -27.96 -4.25 -13.97
C ARG A 8 -27.54 -2.85 -13.56
N GLN A 9 -27.88 -2.45 -12.33
CA GLN A 9 -27.55 -1.11 -11.83
C GLN A 9 -26.05 -0.88 -11.78
N ARG A 10 -25.28 -1.84 -11.27
CA ARG A 10 -23.82 -1.80 -11.24
C ARG A 10 -23.24 -1.62 -12.64
N GLN A 11 -23.66 -2.47 -13.59
CA GLN A 11 -23.22 -2.41 -14.98
C GLN A 11 -23.51 -1.04 -15.61
N MET A 12 -24.72 -0.51 -15.43
CA MET A 12 -25.12 0.80 -15.93
C MET A 12 -24.30 1.93 -15.33
N CYS A 13 -24.15 1.96 -14.00
CA CYS A 13 -23.39 3.01 -13.31
C CYS A 13 -21.91 3.02 -13.73
N ILE A 14 -21.30 1.85 -13.89
CA ILE A 14 -19.91 1.74 -14.35
C ILE A 14 -19.81 2.22 -15.80
N ARG A 15 -20.68 1.72 -16.71
CA ARG A 15 -20.70 2.11 -18.12
C ARG A 15 -20.84 3.61 -18.29
N ASP A 16 -21.71 4.24 -17.52
CA ASP A 16 -21.97 5.68 -17.63
C ASP A 16 -20.75 6.52 -17.24
N ARG A 17 -19.90 6.03 -16.36
CA ARG A 17 -18.61 6.66 -16.00
C ARG A 17 -17.54 6.55 -17.09
N TYR A 18 -17.72 5.65 -18.06
CA TYR A 18 -16.83 5.51 -19.21
C TYR A 18 -17.29 6.29 -20.45
N LYS A 19 -18.44 6.99 -20.39
CA LYS A 19 -18.87 7.89 -21.47
C LYS A 19 -17.82 8.98 -21.69
N GLY A 20 -17.32 9.08 -22.92
CA GLY A 20 -16.28 10.03 -23.30
C GLY A 20 -14.84 9.61 -22.98
N VAL A 21 -14.65 8.47 -22.32
CA VAL A 21 -13.30 7.90 -22.09
C VAL A 21 -12.93 7.00 -23.26
N LYS A 22 -11.77 7.24 -23.89
CA LYS A 22 -11.24 6.33 -24.92
C LYS A 22 -10.86 5.01 -24.23
N THR A 23 -11.61 3.97 -24.48
CA THR A 23 -11.57 2.70 -23.73
C THR A 23 -11.41 1.54 -24.70
N SER A 24 -10.64 0.53 -24.28
CA SER A 24 -10.42 -0.68 -25.07
C SER A 24 -11.68 -1.57 -25.13
N PRO A 25 -11.82 -2.42 -26.18
CA PRO A 25 -12.92 -3.38 -26.29
C PRO A 25 -13.02 -4.33 -25.08
N GLU A 26 -11.89 -4.73 -24.49
CA GLU A 26 -11.79 -5.65 -23.34
C GLU A 26 -12.50 -5.08 -22.11
N VAL A 27 -12.32 -3.78 -21.83
CA VAL A 27 -13.02 -3.10 -20.72
C VAL A 27 -14.52 -3.07 -20.98
N ILE A 28 -14.93 -2.75 -22.22
CA ILE A 28 -16.35 -2.70 -22.59
C ILE A 28 -17.01 -4.07 -22.42
N GLU A 29 -16.31 -5.12 -22.83
CA GLU A 29 -16.75 -6.51 -22.62
C GLU A 29 -16.86 -6.85 -21.14
N HIS A 30 -15.83 -6.58 -20.35
CA HIS A 30 -15.85 -6.82 -18.92
C HIS A 30 -16.99 -6.08 -18.20
N ILE A 31 -17.27 -4.83 -18.59
CA ILE A 31 -18.42 -4.09 -18.04
C ILE A 31 -19.74 -4.80 -18.38
N LYS A 32 -19.91 -5.36 -19.60
CA LYS A 32 -21.09 -6.14 -19.98
C LYS A 32 -21.19 -7.44 -19.18
N LEU A 33 -20.06 -8.14 -18.97
CA LEU A 33 -20.02 -9.36 -18.19
C LEU A 33 -20.52 -9.17 -16.75
N LEU A 34 -20.35 -8.00 -16.14
CA LEU A 34 -20.81 -7.72 -14.77
C LEU A 34 -22.34 -7.89 -14.57
N GLU A 35 -23.13 -7.94 -15.63
CA GLU A 35 -24.56 -8.25 -15.54
C GLU A 35 -24.85 -9.75 -15.40
N LYS A 36 -23.96 -10.63 -15.86
CA LYS A 36 -24.15 -12.09 -15.85
C LYS A 36 -24.04 -12.68 -14.44
N LYS A 37 -24.77 -13.78 -14.23
CA LYS A 37 -24.71 -14.56 -12.98
C LYS A 37 -23.40 -15.31 -12.76
N THR A 38 -22.76 -15.68 -13.86
CA THR A 38 -21.52 -16.45 -13.91
C THR A 38 -20.28 -15.59 -13.74
N THR A 39 -20.44 -14.26 -13.63
CA THR A 39 -19.31 -13.34 -13.47
C THR A 39 -18.95 -13.14 -12.01
N LEU A 40 -17.67 -13.31 -11.72
CA LEU A 40 -17.03 -12.97 -10.46
C LEU A 40 -16.01 -11.85 -10.66
N THR A 41 -15.65 -11.14 -9.59
CA THR A 41 -14.62 -10.09 -9.65
C THR A 41 -13.40 -10.46 -8.81
N VAL A 42 -12.25 -9.99 -9.25
CA VAL A 42 -11.02 -9.90 -8.44
C VAL A 42 -10.74 -8.43 -8.25
N THR A 43 -10.64 -7.97 -7.02
CA THR A 43 -10.65 -6.54 -6.72
C THR A 43 -9.40 -6.10 -5.97
N THR A 44 -8.94 -4.89 -6.24
CA THR A 44 -8.01 -4.15 -5.39
C THR A 44 -8.51 -2.73 -5.18
N GLY A 45 -8.29 -2.18 -3.99
CA GLY A 45 -8.61 -0.78 -3.67
C GLY A 45 -7.36 0.07 -3.54
N HIS A 46 -7.44 1.34 -3.95
CA HIS A 46 -6.37 2.29 -3.71
C HIS A 46 -6.87 3.72 -3.70
N GLN A 47 -6.08 4.59 -3.04
CA GLN A 47 -6.24 6.04 -3.08
C GLN A 47 -5.97 6.60 -4.49
N LEU A 48 -6.51 7.81 -4.76
CA LEU A 48 -6.33 8.50 -6.04
C LEU A 48 -5.00 9.29 -6.05
N CYS A 49 -3.90 8.60 -5.81
CA CYS A 49 -2.58 9.22 -5.77
C CYS A 49 -2.21 9.81 -7.13
N LEU A 50 -1.63 11.02 -7.12
CA LEU A 50 -1.11 11.64 -8.34
C LEU A 50 -0.14 10.72 -9.07
N MET A 51 -0.27 10.62 -10.38
CA MET A 51 0.58 9.77 -11.22
C MET A 51 0.66 8.33 -10.71
N THR A 52 -0.43 7.78 -10.19
CA THR A 52 -0.56 6.48 -9.53
C THR A 52 0.17 6.36 -8.18
N GLY A 53 0.90 7.37 -7.75
CA GLY A 53 1.68 7.32 -6.51
C GLY A 53 2.86 6.38 -6.56
N PRO A 54 3.15 5.66 -5.46
CA PRO A 54 4.23 4.69 -5.41
C PRO A 54 3.98 3.46 -6.28
N LEU A 55 5.05 2.83 -6.72
CA LEU A 55 5.08 1.70 -7.65
C LEU A 55 4.21 0.50 -7.21
N TYR A 56 4.01 0.30 -5.91
CA TYR A 56 3.16 -0.79 -5.42
C TYR A 56 1.69 -0.70 -5.86
N PHE A 57 1.21 0.47 -6.29
CA PHE A 57 -0.10 0.60 -6.94
C PHE A 57 -0.16 -0.25 -8.22
N ILE A 58 0.87 -0.11 -9.07
CA ILE A 58 1.00 -0.89 -10.30
C ILE A 58 1.02 -2.39 -9.98
N TYR A 59 1.74 -2.80 -8.94
CA TYR A 59 1.81 -4.20 -8.51
C TYR A 59 0.44 -4.74 -8.06
N LYS A 60 -0.35 -3.94 -7.34
CA LYS A 60 -1.74 -4.30 -6.99
C LYS A 60 -2.59 -4.57 -8.24
N ILE A 61 -2.52 -3.67 -9.21
CA ILE A 61 -3.29 -3.79 -10.46
C ILE A 61 -2.87 -5.02 -11.25
N VAL A 62 -1.57 -5.23 -11.43
CA VAL A 62 -1.02 -6.38 -12.15
C VAL A 62 -1.43 -7.69 -11.47
N SER A 63 -1.29 -7.80 -10.14
CA SER A 63 -1.71 -8.99 -9.38
C SER A 63 -3.21 -9.29 -9.59
N THR A 64 -4.06 -8.24 -9.59
CA THR A 64 -5.50 -8.35 -9.77
C THR A 64 -5.87 -8.86 -11.17
N ILE A 65 -5.26 -8.27 -12.21
CA ILE A 65 -5.47 -8.68 -13.59
C ILE A 65 -5.00 -10.12 -13.80
N LYS A 66 -3.81 -10.43 -13.34
CA LYS A 66 -3.19 -11.74 -13.56
C LYS A 66 -3.97 -12.89 -12.92
N LEU A 67 -4.46 -12.68 -11.68
CA LEU A 67 -5.33 -13.67 -11.04
C LEU A 67 -6.63 -13.86 -11.82
N SER A 68 -7.24 -12.79 -12.31
CA SER A 68 -8.46 -12.89 -13.12
C SER A 68 -8.25 -13.72 -14.37
N LEU A 69 -7.11 -13.54 -15.06
CA LEU A 69 -6.73 -14.32 -16.25
C LEU A 69 -6.45 -15.79 -15.91
N GLN A 70 -5.76 -16.07 -14.81
CA GLN A 70 -5.48 -17.44 -14.35
C GLN A 70 -6.77 -18.18 -13.99
N LEU A 71 -7.70 -17.50 -13.28
CA LEU A 71 -8.99 -18.06 -12.91
C LEU A 71 -9.84 -18.35 -14.15
N LYS A 72 -9.90 -17.45 -15.14
CA LYS A 72 -10.63 -17.67 -16.39
C LYS A 72 -10.06 -18.87 -17.17
N LYS A 73 -8.74 -19.03 -17.21
CA LYS A 73 -8.10 -20.20 -17.85
C LYS A 73 -8.46 -21.50 -17.12
N LYS A 74 -8.58 -21.46 -15.77
CA LYS A 74 -8.86 -22.65 -14.96
C LYS A 74 -10.36 -23.01 -14.92
N PHE A 75 -11.23 -22.01 -14.96
CA PHE A 75 -12.69 -22.15 -14.84
C PHE A 75 -13.38 -21.52 -16.05
N SER A 76 -13.41 -22.24 -17.16
CA SER A 76 -13.91 -21.77 -18.46
C SER A 76 -15.38 -21.31 -18.43
N ASP A 77 -16.21 -21.94 -17.58
CA ASP A 77 -17.65 -21.68 -17.46
C ASP A 77 -17.98 -20.42 -16.66
N LEU A 78 -16.98 -19.83 -15.99
CA LEU A 78 -17.12 -18.60 -15.21
C LEU A 78 -16.37 -17.45 -15.90
N ASP A 79 -16.85 -16.25 -15.68
CA ASP A 79 -16.18 -15.04 -16.12
C ASP A 79 -15.53 -14.34 -14.92
N PHE A 80 -14.33 -13.79 -15.09
CA PHE A 80 -13.59 -13.11 -14.03
C PHE A 80 -13.19 -11.72 -14.50
N VAL A 81 -13.65 -10.69 -13.80
CA VAL A 81 -13.41 -9.28 -14.14
C VAL A 81 -12.46 -8.67 -13.12
N PRO A 82 -11.28 -8.18 -13.54
CA PRO A 82 -10.39 -7.43 -12.66
C PRO A 82 -10.97 -6.04 -12.40
N VAL A 83 -11.04 -5.62 -11.13
CA VAL A 83 -11.62 -4.34 -10.71
C VAL A 83 -10.64 -3.54 -9.86
N TYR A 84 -10.43 -2.29 -10.23
CA TYR A 84 -9.83 -1.28 -9.38
C TYR A 84 -10.92 -0.44 -8.70
N TRP A 85 -11.03 -0.54 -7.39
CA TRP A 85 -11.89 0.27 -6.55
C TRP A 85 -11.18 1.58 -6.21
N MET A 86 -11.67 2.69 -6.72
CA MET A 86 -11.17 4.02 -6.39
C MET A 86 -11.68 4.50 -5.03
N ALA A 87 -10.78 4.89 -4.13
CA ALA A 87 -11.12 5.50 -2.86
C ALA A 87 -11.48 6.99 -3.02
N SER A 88 -12.40 7.31 -3.92
CA SER A 88 -12.76 8.68 -4.32
C SER A 88 -13.42 9.51 -3.24
N GLU A 89 -14.01 8.85 -2.24
CA GLU A 89 -14.70 9.49 -1.11
C GLU A 89 -13.76 9.86 0.04
N ASP A 90 -12.50 9.42 -0.01
CA ASP A 90 -11.55 9.73 1.06
C ASP A 90 -11.21 11.23 1.10
N HIS A 91 -10.64 11.67 2.23
CA HIS A 91 -10.29 13.08 2.48
C HIS A 91 -8.81 13.25 2.82
N ASP A 92 -8.02 12.18 2.80
CA ASP A 92 -6.58 12.26 3.08
C ASP A 92 -5.82 12.83 1.87
N TYR A 93 -5.85 14.16 1.80
CA TYR A 93 -5.16 14.90 0.75
C TYR A 93 -3.64 14.73 0.80
N GLU A 94 -3.07 14.60 1.99
CA GLU A 94 -1.61 14.48 2.16
C GLU A 94 -1.08 13.19 1.52
N GLU A 95 -1.83 12.09 1.63
CA GLU A 95 -1.46 10.81 1.03
C GLU A 95 -1.43 10.86 -0.49
N ILE A 96 -2.39 11.55 -1.10
CA ILE A 96 -2.57 11.56 -2.56
C ILE A 96 -1.82 12.67 -3.29
N SER A 97 -1.38 13.70 -2.58
CA SER A 97 -0.93 14.97 -3.16
C SER A 97 0.51 14.99 -3.65
N SER A 98 1.23 13.88 -3.55
CA SER A 98 2.64 13.87 -3.96
C SER A 98 3.10 12.51 -4.48
N PHE A 99 4.12 12.54 -5.33
CA PHE A 99 4.87 11.37 -5.77
C PHE A 99 6.37 11.69 -5.85
N ILE A 100 7.20 10.66 -5.92
CA ILE A 100 8.66 10.79 -6.05
C ILE A 100 9.09 10.24 -7.40
N PHE A 101 9.87 11.00 -8.13
CA PHE A 101 10.46 10.63 -9.41
C PHE A 101 11.96 10.92 -9.39
N LYS A 102 12.77 9.88 -9.55
CA LYS A 102 14.26 9.97 -9.50
C LYS A 102 14.75 10.75 -8.29
N GLY A 103 14.22 10.43 -7.11
CA GLY A 103 14.56 11.07 -5.84
C GLY A 103 13.98 12.49 -5.62
N LYS A 104 13.33 13.08 -6.63
CA LYS A 104 12.71 14.41 -6.55
C LYS A 104 11.23 14.28 -6.19
N LYS A 105 10.80 14.96 -5.13
CA LYS A 105 9.40 14.97 -4.68
C LYS A 105 8.61 16.06 -5.42
N PHE A 106 7.55 15.65 -6.11
CA PHE A 106 6.53 16.50 -6.71
C PHE A 106 5.33 16.56 -5.78
N ARG A 107 4.92 17.76 -5.39
CA ARG A 107 3.81 17.94 -4.44
C ARG A 107 2.80 18.95 -4.94
N TRP A 108 1.57 18.51 -5.05
CA TRP A 108 0.42 19.33 -5.35
C TRP A 108 0.01 20.17 -4.14
N ARG A 109 -0.26 21.45 -4.37
CA ARG A 109 -0.82 22.35 -3.38
C ARG A 109 -2.20 22.78 -3.84
N SER A 110 -3.23 22.23 -3.24
CA SER A 110 -4.63 22.57 -3.53
C SER A 110 -5.36 22.93 -2.23
N PRO A 111 -6.48 23.66 -2.29
CA PRO A 111 -7.36 23.83 -1.16
C PRO A 111 -7.77 22.49 -0.57
N LYS A 112 -7.68 22.34 0.74
CA LYS A 112 -8.02 21.11 1.46
C LYS A 112 -9.52 21.05 1.69
N GLY A 113 -10.12 19.88 1.54
CA GLY A 113 -11.48 19.62 1.97
C GLY A 113 -12.23 18.61 1.12
N GLY A 114 -13.19 17.93 1.73
CA GLY A 114 -14.13 17.03 1.09
C GLY A 114 -13.54 15.73 0.52
N ALA A 115 -14.31 15.11 -0.35
CA ALA A 115 -13.91 13.89 -1.03
C ALA A 115 -12.84 14.19 -2.10
N VAL A 116 -11.68 13.56 -2.01
CA VAL A 116 -10.54 13.82 -2.91
C VAL A 116 -10.88 13.62 -4.38
N GLY A 117 -11.77 12.68 -4.70
CA GLY A 117 -12.21 12.42 -6.07
C GLY A 117 -12.90 13.60 -6.75
N LYS A 118 -13.48 14.53 -5.97
CA LYS A 118 -14.17 15.72 -6.46
C LYS A 118 -13.25 16.94 -6.66
N ILE A 119 -12.01 16.87 -6.20
CA ILE A 119 -11.05 17.97 -6.35
C ILE A 119 -10.77 18.21 -7.82
N LYS A 120 -10.91 19.47 -8.25
CA LYS A 120 -10.61 19.89 -9.63
C LYS A 120 -9.10 19.94 -9.87
N THR A 121 -8.70 19.54 -11.06
CA THR A 121 -7.28 19.38 -11.44
C THR A 121 -6.62 20.65 -11.98
N GLU A 122 -7.37 21.75 -12.14
CA GLU A 122 -6.85 23.02 -12.70
C GLU A 122 -5.60 23.55 -11.96
N SER A 123 -5.57 23.39 -10.64
CA SER A 123 -4.43 23.84 -9.82
C SER A 123 -3.17 22.95 -9.96
N LEU A 124 -3.23 21.87 -10.74
CA LEU A 124 -2.08 21.00 -11.03
C LEU A 124 -1.16 21.53 -12.14
N SER A 125 -1.61 22.44 -13.00
CA SER A 125 -0.91 22.83 -14.23
C SER A 125 0.58 23.15 -14.01
N SER A 126 0.90 24.01 -13.06
CA SER A 126 2.29 24.37 -12.76
C SER A 126 3.15 23.21 -12.28
N LEU A 127 2.58 22.28 -11.49
CA LEU A 127 3.27 21.07 -11.05
C LEU A 127 3.52 20.12 -12.22
N LEU A 128 2.53 19.95 -13.09
CA LEU A 128 2.63 19.07 -14.26
C LEU A 128 3.62 19.62 -15.28
N ASP A 129 3.69 20.93 -15.47
CA ASP A 129 4.69 21.56 -16.35
C ASP A 129 6.12 21.35 -15.83
N LEU A 130 6.32 21.37 -14.51
CA LEU A 130 7.62 21.04 -13.91
C LEU A 130 7.95 19.55 -14.11
N PHE A 131 6.97 18.66 -13.93
CA PHE A 131 7.19 17.23 -14.10
C PHE A 131 7.44 16.86 -15.55
N LYS A 132 6.69 17.42 -16.50
CA LYS A 132 6.84 17.17 -17.93
C LYS A 132 8.27 17.50 -18.43
N LYS A 133 8.94 18.49 -17.84
CA LYS A 133 10.35 18.83 -18.15
C LYS A 133 11.34 17.76 -17.71
N GLU A 134 11.02 17.00 -16.66
CA GLU A 134 11.89 15.91 -16.16
C GLU A 134 11.76 14.62 -16.99
N LEU A 135 10.71 14.48 -17.82
CA LEU A 135 10.46 13.28 -18.63
C LEU A 135 11.40 13.14 -19.84
N GLY A 136 12.12 14.20 -20.21
CA GLY A 136 13.02 14.17 -21.36
C GLY A 136 12.30 14.08 -22.71
N ASP A 137 13.07 13.84 -23.80
CA ASP A 137 12.58 13.90 -25.19
C ASP A 137 12.45 12.51 -25.84
N SER A 138 12.48 11.42 -25.08
CA SER A 138 12.23 10.07 -25.60
C SER A 138 10.79 9.91 -26.10
N LEU A 139 10.54 8.88 -26.91
CA LEU A 139 9.18 8.53 -27.37
C LEU A 139 8.27 8.24 -26.18
N ASP A 140 8.75 7.45 -25.21
CA ASP A 140 7.99 7.13 -23.99
C ASP A 140 7.75 8.37 -23.13
N GLY A 141 8.72 9.29 -23.08
CA GLY A 141 8.55 10.59 -22.43
C GLY A 141 7.48 11.45 -23.12
N ALA A 142 7.41 11.43 -24.44
CA ALA A 142 6.38 12.13 -25.21
C ALA A 142 4.98 11.51 -24.97
N GLU A 143 4.88 10.19 -25.00
CA GLU A 143 3.63 9.46 -24.70
C GLU A 143 3.11 9.77 -23.29
N LEU A 144 4.02 9.74 -22.30
CA LEU A 144 3.65 10.04 -20.92
C LEU A 144 3.22 11.51 -20.73
N ARG A 145 3.85 12.47 -21.44
CA ARG A 145 3.39 13.88 -21.47
C ARG A 145 1.97 14.00 -22.01
N GLU A 146 1.68 13.37 -23.15
CA GLU A 146 0.35 13.37 -23.75
C GLU A 146 -0.69 12.74 -22.80
N LEU A 147 -0.36 11.63 -22.16
CA LEU A 147 -1.22 10.99 -21.19
C LEU A 147 -1.52 11.91 -19.99
N ILE A 148 -0.51 12.60 -19.47
CA ILE A 148 -0.66 13.57 -18.37
C ILE A 148 -1.61 14.69 -18.78
N GLU A 149 -1.41 15.29 -19.92
CA GLU A 149 -2.24 16.38 -20.43
C GLU A 149 -3.70 15.94 -20.59
N ARG A 150 -3.93 14.83 -21.26
CA ARG A 150 -5.26 14.28 -21.47
C ARG A 150 -5.98 13.92 -20.17
N SER A 151 -5.26 13.42 -19.16
CA SER A 151 -5.85 12.96 -17.92
C SER A 151 -6.17 14.09 -16.95
N TYR A 152 -5.26 15.04 -16.82
CA TYR A 152 -5.34 16.11 -15.82
C TYR A 152 -5.70 17.48 -16.41
N GLU A 153 -6.30 17.51 -17.61
CA GLU A 153 -6.75 18.76 -18.23
C GLU A 153 -7.72 19.55 -17.35
N SER A 154 -7.76 20.86 -17.61
CA SER A 154 -8.71 21.77 -16.96
C SER A 154 -10.15 21.31 -17.14
N GLY A 155 -10.91 21.28 -16.06
CA GLY A 155 -12.29 20.81 -16.03
C GLY A 155 -12.49 19.39 -15.52
N ASN A 156 -11.48 18.53 -15.55
CA ASN A 156 -11.55 17.21 -14.92
C ASN A 156 -11.54 17.32 -13.38
N ASN A 157 -12.13 16.34 -12.73
CA ASN A 157 -11.89 16.07 -11.31
C ASN A 157 -10.86 14.93 -11.17
N LEU A 158 -10.34 14.73 -9.95
CA LEU A 158 -9.31 13.74 -9.72
C LEU A 158 -9.77 12.30 -9.99
N SER A 159 -11.06 11.97 -9.78
CA SER A 159 -11.61 10.65 -10.14
C SER A 159 -11.57 10.41 -11.64
N ASP A 160 -11.98 11.39 -12.44
CA ASP A 160 -11.99 11.26 -13.90
C ASP A 160 -10.56 11.23 -14.45
N ALA A 161 -9.66 12.09 -13.92
CA ALA A 161 -8.25 12.09 -14.28
C ALA A 161 -7.59 10.72 -13.97
N THR A 162 -7.82 10.18 -12.78
CA THR A 162 -7.30 8.86 -12.39
C THR A 162 -7.85 7.75 -13.27
N ARG A 163 -9.14 7.79 -13.61
CA ARG A 163 -9.76 6.80 -14.52
C ARG A 163 -9.12 6.85 -15.91
N ILE A 164 -8.97 8.02 -16.50
CA ILE A 164 -8.34 8.18 -17.83
C ILE A 164 -6.91 7.64 -17.80
N PHE A 165 -6.14 8.03 -16.79
CA PHE A 165 -4.75 7.66 -16.65
C PHE A 165 -4.57 6.14 -16.49
N VAL A 166 -5.27 5.52 -15.54
CA VAL A 166 -5.16 4.08 -15.25
C VAL A 166 -5.77 3.23 -16.36
N ASN A 167 -6.85 3.71 -17.01
CA ASN A 167 -7.43 3.03 -18.17
C ASN A 167 -6.48 3.02 -19.38
N HIS A 168 -5.68 4.08 -19.58
CA HIS A 168 -4.64 4.06 -20.61
C HIS A 168 -3.61 2.97 -20.34
N LEU A 169 -3.13 2.86 -19.10
CA LEU A 169 -2.08 1.89 -18.72
C LEU A 169 -2.56 0.44 -18.73
N PHE A 170 -3.83 0.16 -18.40
CA PHE A 170 -4.32 -1.19 -18.13
C PHE A 170 -5.63 -1.57 -18.81
N GLY A 171 -6.22 -0.65 -19.57
CA GLY A 171 -7.48 -0.92 -20.25
C GLY A 171 -7.41 -2.10 -21.23
N HIS A 172 -6.31 -2.24 -21.95
CA HIS A 172 -6.10 -3.35 -22.90
C HIS A 172 -6.00 -4.75 -22.20
N TYR A 173 -5.84 -4.80 -20.87
CA TYR A 173 -6.00 -6.01 -20.07
C TYR A 173 -7.42 -6.17 -19.50
N GLY A 174 -8.35 -5.28 -19.84
CA GLY A 174 -9.74 -5.33 -19.41
C GLY A 174 -9.97 -4.88 -17.97
N LEU A 175 -9.07 -4.09 -17.36
CA LEU A 175 -9.25 -3.57 -16.00
C LEU A 175 -10.46 -2.64 -15.94
N VAL A 176 -11.44 -2.96 -15.12
CA VAL A 176 -12.58 -2.10 -14.84
C VAL A 176 -12.28 -1.19 -13.65
N ILE A 177 -12.42 0.11 -13.81
CA ILE A 177 -12.18 1.12 -12.79
C ILE A 177 -13.50 1.59 -12.23
N LEU A 178 -13.74 1.31 -10.95
CA LEU A 178 -15.01 1.59 -10.27
C LEU A 178 -14.86 2.77 -9.30
N ASP A 179 -15.62 3.83 -9.58
CA ASP A 179 -15.95 4.87 -8.60
C ASP A 179 -17.32 4.56 -8.01
N ALA A 180 -17.35 4.08 -6.78
CA ALA A 180 -18.58 3.66 -6.13
C ALA A 180 -19.36 4.81 -5.47
N ASN A 181 -18.88 6.04 -5.51
CA ASN A 181 -19.62 7.21 -5.05
C ASN A 181 -20.71 7.60 -6.06
N HIS A 182 -21.71 6.74 -6.15
CA HIS A 182 -22.85 6.89 -7.04
C HIS A 182 -24.15 6.63 -6.28
N ARG A 183 -25.14 7.51 -6.42
CA ARG A 183 -26.41 7.45 -5.67
C ARG A 183 -27.09 6.08 -5.79
N GLU A 184 -27.20 5.56 -7.00
CA GLU A 184 -27.87 4.28 -7.27
C GLU A 184 -27.13 3.08 -6.64
N LEU A 185 -25.81 3.11 -6.60
CA LEU A 185 -25.03 2.08 -5.90
C LEU A 185 -25.15 2.22 -4.39
N LYS A 186 -25.12 3.44 -3.88
CA LYS A 186 -25.28 3.73 -2.44
C LYS A 186 -26.67 3.38 -1.94
N HIS A 187 -27.68 3.36 -2.80
CA HIS A 187 -29.03 2.92 -2.42
C HIS A 187 -29.03 1.49 -1.83
N TYR A 188 -28.22 0.59 -2.38
CA TYR A 188 -28.07 -0.75 -1.83
C TYR A 188 -27.33 -0.80 -0.47
N PHE A 189 -26.60 0.25 -0.15
CA PHE A 189 -25.86 0.37 1.11
C PHE A 189 -26.69 0.98 2.26
N ILE A 190 -27.87 1.55 1.96
CA ILE A 190 -28.77 2.17 2.97
C ILE A 190 -29.03 1.28 4.18
N PRO A 191 -29.34 -0.02 4.05
CA PRO A 191 -29.58 -0.86 5.23
C PRO A 191 -28.38 -0.92 6.17
N ILE A 192 -27.15 -1.04 5.65
CA ILE A 192 -25.91 -1.09 6.43
C ILE A 192 -25.63 0.27 7.07
N ILE A 193 -25.88 1.39 6.36
CA ILE A 193 -25.76 2.74 6.91
C ILE A 193 -26.66 2.90 8.12
N LYS A 194 -27.94 2.52 8.00
CA LYS A 194 -28.92 2.62 9.08
C LYS A 194 -28.56 1.72 10.27
N GLU A 195 -28.07 0.53 9.99
CA GLU A 195 -27.63 -0.43 11.02
C GLU A 195 -26.44 0.12 11.83
N ASP A 196 -25.44 0.73 11.17
CA ASP A 196 -24.31 1.35 11.85
C ASP A 196 -24.72 2.55 12.69
N LEU A 197 -25.64 3.38 12.17
CA LEU A 197 -26.17 4.54 12.90
C LEU A 197 -26.96 4.15 14.13
N LEU A 198 -27.89 3.21 14.01
CA LEU A 198 -28.86 2.87 15.07
C LEU A 198 -28.32 1.86 16.09
N ASN A 199 -27.66 0.81 15.59
CA ASN A 199 -27.32 -0.36 16.39
C ASN A 199 -25.82 -0.51 16.64
N HIS A 200 -24.97 0.32 16.01
CA HIS A 200 -23.52 0.29 16.14
C HIS A 200 -22.91 -1.09 15.84
N THR A 201 -23.52 -1.86 14.93
CA THR A 201 -23.19 -3.26 14.68
C THR A 201 -21.76 -3.42 14.21
N CYS A 202 -21.24 -2.49 13.38
CA CYS A 202 -19.85 -2.50 12.95
C CYS A 202 -18.90 -2.49 14.16
N ASN A 203 -19.10 -1.55 15.10
CA ASN A 203 -18.27 -1.43 16.31
C ASN A 203 -18.24 -2.75 17.09
N GLN A 204 -19.41 -3.30 17.41
CA GLN A 204 -19.55 -4.51 18.21
C GLN A 204 -18.89 -5.71 17.55
N GLN A 205 -19.16 -5.93 16.26
CA GLN A 205 -18.66 -7.11 15.54
C GLN A 205 -17.15 -7.05 15.30
N VAL A 206 -16.59 -5.88 15.01
CA VAL A 206 -15.14 -5.72 14.87
C VAL A 206 -14.43 -5.94 16.20
N LEU A 207 -14.94 -5.41 17.32
CA LEU A 207 -14.38 -5.68 18.64
C LEU A 207 -14.43 -7.16 19.01
N ASN A 208 -15.53 -7.85 18.70
CA ASN A 208 -15.66 -9.31 18.90
C ASN A 208 -14.62 -10.07 18.07
N GLN A 209 -14.41 -9.69 16.81
CA GLN A 209 -13.41 -10.33 15.94
C GLN A 209 -12.00 -10.11 16.47
N ILE A 210 -11.65 -8.89 16.89
CA ILE A 210 -10.34 -8.57 17.49
C ILE A 210 -10.10 -9.42 18.75
N ALA A 211 -11.12 -9.56 19.62
CA ALA A 211 -11.03 -10.41 20.80
C ALA A 211 -10.81 -11.88 20.43
N SER A 212 -11.51 -12.38 19.41
CA SER A 212 -11.34 -13.74 18.88
C SER A 212 -9.94 -13.97 18.33
N ILE A 213 -9.40 -13.04 17.55
CA ILE A 213 -8.02 -13.12 17.02
C ILE A 213 -7.01 -13.18 18.17
N LYS A 214 -7.14 -12.32 19.17
CA LYS A 214 -6.23 -12.32 20.35
C LYS A 214 -6.30 -13.63 21.13
N LYS A 215 -7.50 -14.18 21.29
CA LYS A 215 -7.70 -15.43 22.05
C LYS A 215 -7.16 -16.65 21.31
N ASN A 216 -7.42 -16.75 19.99
CA ASN A 216 -7.25 -18.00 19.26
C ASN A 216 -5.92 -18.06 18.48
N TYR A 217 -5.33 -16.92 18.13
CA TYR A 217 -4.15 -16.89 17.25
C TYR A 217 -2.93 -16.21 17.91
N SER A 218 -3.06 -15.01 18.48
CA SER A 218 -1.92 -14.28 19.01
C SER A 218 -2.30 -13.28 20.09
N LYS A 219 -1.83 -13.51 21.32
CA LYS A 219 -2.00 -12.57 22.44
C LYS A 219 -1.33 -11.22 22.23
N VAL A 220 -0.30 -11.17 21.35
CA VAL A 220 0.45 -9.95 21.02
C VAL A 220 -0.10 -9.22 19.79
N PHE A 221 -1.20 -9.72 19.22
CA PHE A 221 -1.87 -9.07 18.10
C PHE A 221 -2.23 -7.62 18.43
N LYS A 222 -1.82 -6.70 17.56
CA LYS A 222 -2.15 -5.27 17.65
C LYS A 222 -3.20 -4.94 16.59
N PRO A 223 -4.41 -4.51 16.98
CA PRO A 223 -5.42 -4.09 16.04
C PRO A 223 -4.90 -2.99 15.11
N GLN A 224 -5.25 -3.10 13.84
CA GLN A 224 -4.89 -2.13 12.81
C GLN A 224 -5.93 -1.00 12.71
N VAL A 225 -7.13 -1.24 13.21
CA VAL A 225 -8.23 -0.28 13.19
C VAL A 225 -8.83 -0.10 14.58
N ASN A 226 -9.47 1.06 14.76
CA ASN A 226 -10.18 1.39 16.00
C ASN A 226 -11.65 1.69 15.64
N PRO A 227 -12.57 0.74 15.79
CA PRO A 227 -13.97 0.94 15.47
C PRO A 227 -14.60 2.00 16.39
N ARG A 228 -15.40 2.89 15.80
CA ARG A 228 -16.17 3.90 16.50
C ARG A 228 -17.60 3.47 16.65
N GLU A 229 -18.38 4.13 17.50
CA GLU A 229 -19.83 3.89 17.58
C GLU A 229 -20.49 4.05 16.21
N VAL A 230 -20.17 5.14 15.50
CA VAL A 230 -20.58 5.38 14.12
C VAL A 230 -19.35 5.43 13.21
N ASN A 231 -19.38 4.63 12.15
CA ASN A 231 -18.25 4.44 11.21
C ASN A 231 -18.50 5.13 9.85
N LEU A 232 -19.27 6.21 9.87
CA LEU A 232 -19.72 6.98 8.72
C LEU A 232 -19.26 8.44 8.79
N PHE A 233 -19.11 9.01 7.62
CA PHE A 233 -18.91 10.45 7.42
C PHE A 233 -20.05 11.00 6.57
N LEU A 234 -20.36 12.29 6.74
CA LEU A 234 -21.26 13.04 5.88
C LEU A 234 -20.46 13.93 4.93
N LEU A 235 -20.73 13.82 3.63
CA LEU A 235 -20.17 14.66 2.57
C LEU A 235 -21.10 15.84 2.33
N GLN A 236 -20.72 17.03 2.76
CA GLN A 236 -21.47 18.26 2.50
C GLN A 236 -20.54 19.49 2.49
N ASP A 237 -20.91 20.50 1.73
CA ASP A 237 -20.24 21.81 1.69
C ASP A 237 -18.72 21.73 1.45
N GLY A 238 -18.31 20.78 0.59
CA GLY A 238 -16.91 20.54 0.28
C GLY A 238 -16.11 19.91 1.43
N GLN A 239 -16.78 19.38 2.46
CA GLN A 239 -16.17 18.71 3.60
C GLN A 239 -16.61 17.24 3.71
N ARG A 240 -15.81 16.45 4.39
CA ARG A 240 -16.13 15.08 4.82
C ARG A 240 -16.02 15.03 6.33
N SER A 241 -17.15 15.21 7.01
CA SER A 241 -17.23 15.31 8.47
C SER A 241 -17.71 14.03 9.10
N ARG A 242 -17.04 13.57 10.17
CA ARG A 242 -17.45 12.37 10.90
C ARG A 242 -18.80 12.60 11.57
N ILE A 243 -19.68 11.59 11.51
CA ILE A 243 -20.94 11.54 12.24
C ILE A 243 -20.65 10.97 13.62
N MET A 244 -20.97 11.70 14.67
CA MET A 244 -20.79 11.30 16.07
C MET A 244 -22.16 11.14 16.72
N LYS A 245 -22.36 10.03 17.45
CA LYS A 245 -23.55 9.84 18.28
C LYS A 245 -23.51 10.77 19.48
N ILE A 246 -24.64 11.38 19.79
CA ILE A 246 -24.91 12.15 21.01
C ILE A 246 -26.20 11.64 21.65
N GLU A 247 -26.52 12.08 22.87
CA GLU A 247 -27.65 11.60 23.65
C GLU A 247 -28.98 11.60 22.86
N ASN A 248 -29.29 12.69 22.17
CA ASN A 248 -30.56 12.85 21.47
C ASN A 248 -30.41 12.96 19.94
N GLY A 249 -29.39 12.31 19.34
CA GLY A 249 -29.20 12.35 17.89
C GLY A 249 -27.76 12.21 17.45
N TYR A 250 -27.37 13.02 16.48
CA TYR A 250 -26.04 12.97 15.86
C TYR A 250 -25.48 14.38 15.67
N ARG A 251 -24.18 14.53 15.82
CA ARG A 251 -23.43 15.76 15.55
C ARG A 251 -22.32 15.50 14.53
N LEU A 252 -22.01 16.49 13.71
CA LEU A 252 -20.84 16.42 12.84
C LEU A 252 -19.60 16.92 13.56
N GLU A 253 -18.50 16.18 13.43
CA GLU A 253 -17.19 16.59 13.97
C GLU A 253 -16.74 17.91 13.34
N GLY A 254 -16.33 18.86 14.19
CA GLY A 254 -15.89 20.19 13.75
C GLY A 254 -17.03 21.14 13.35
N SER A 255 -18.29 20.81 13.69
CA SER A 255 -19.47 21.64 13.38
C SER A 255 -20.44 21.63 14.56
N ASP A 256 -21.21 22.71 14.71
CA ASP A 256 -22.33 22.80 15.65
C ASP A 256 -23.62 22.18 15.11
N GLN A 257 -23.57 21.60 13.90
CA GLN A 257 -24.73 21.00 13.26
C GLN A 257 -25.15 19.70 13.98
N ILE A 258 -26.37 19.68 14.43
CA ILE A 258 -26.99 18.54 15.13
C ILE A 258 -28.17 18.05 14.29
N PHE A 259 -28.34 16.73 14.24
CA PHE A 259 -29.48 16.07 13.60
C PHE A 259 -30.18 15.19 14.63
N SER A 260 -31.48 15.25 14.68
CA SER A 260 -32.28 14.20 15.33
C SER A 260 -32.13 12.86 14.60
N VAL A 261 -32.51 11.77 15.27
CA VAL A 261 -32.50 10.44 14.64
C VAL A 261 -33.36 10.41 13.37
N LYS A 262 -34.52 11.05 13.39
CA LYS A 262 -35.42 11.13 12.22
C LYS A 262 -34.76 11.88 11.07
N GLU A 263 -34.21 13.05 11.32
CA GLU A 263 -33.59 13.86 10.26
C GLU A 263 -32.41 13.16 9.58
N ILE A 264 -31.56 12.45 10.36
CA ILE A 264 -30.43 11.72 9.76
C ILE A 264 -30.92 10.52 8.94
N MET A 265 -31.99 9.80 9.38
CA MET A 265 -32.58 8.70 8.63
C MET A 265 -33.23 9.16 7.33
N ASP A 266 -34.01 10.26 7.39
CA ASP A 266 -34.61 10.88 6.20
C ASP A 266 -33.50 11.29 5.19
N LYS A 267 -32.41 11.85 5.71
CA LYS A 267 -31.26 12.23 4.88
C LYS A 267 -30.55 11.01 4.24
N VAL A 268 -30.45 9.86 4.94
CA VAL A 268 -29.94 8.60 4.38
C VAL A 268 -30.79 8.12 3.23
N ASP A 269 -32.11 8.15 3.38
CA ASP A 269 -33.03 7.70 2.32
C ASP A 269 -33.03 8.62 1.10
N GLN A 270 -32.95 9.92 1.32
CA GLN A 270 -33.00 10.92 0.24
C GLN A 270 -31.66 11.10 -0.49
N ASN A 271 -30.54 11.01 0.22
CA ASN A 271 -29.20 11.35 -0.31
C ASN A 271 -28.15 10.33 0.15
N PRO A 272 -28.28 9.03 -0.15
CA PRO A 272 -27.35 8.01 0.32
C PRO A 272 -25.92 8.24 -0.16
N GLU A 273 -25.71 8.91 -1.30
CA GLU A 273 -24.41 9.27 -1.85
C GLU A 273 -23.62 10.26 -0.99
N LYS A 274 -24.28 10.93 -0.05
CA LYS A 274 -23.64 11.81 0.92
C LYS A 274 -23.06 11.07 2.13
N PHE A 275 -23.44 9.81 2.33
CA PHE A 275 -22.92 9.00 3.43
C PHE A 275 -21.72 8.18 2.97
N SER A 276 -20.54 8.55 3.45
CA SER A 276 -19.28 7.95 3.08
C SER A 276 -18.82 6.97 4.17
N PRO A 277 -18.56 5.70 3.83
CA PRO A 277 -18.02 4.73 4.78
C PRO A 277 -16.58 5.05 5.15
N ASN A 278 -16.20 4.71 6.39
CA ASN A 278 -14.81 4.66 6.80
C ASN A 278 -14.12 3.38 6.28
N VAL A 279 -12.88 3.15 6.72
CA VAL A 279 -12.07 1.98 6.36
C VAL A 279 -12.72 0.63 6.74
N LEU A 280 -13.61 0.60 7.76
CA LEU A 280 -14.30 -0.62 8.23
C LEU A 280 -15.56 -0.94 7.41
N LEU A 281 -16.31 0.07 7.03
CA LEU A 281 -17.56 -0.09 6.28
C LEU A 281 -17.34 -0.19 4.77
N ARG A 282 -16.27 0.42 4.25
CA ARG A 282 -15.95 0.40 2.82
C ARG A 282 -15.85 -1.03 2.25
N PRO A 283 -15.17 -1.99 2.92
CA PRO A 283 -15.10 -3.37 2.46
C PRO A 283 -16.48 -4.03 2.30
N LEU A 284 -17.37 -3.83 3.27
CA LEU A 284 -18.73 -4.38 3.18
C LEU A 284 -19.50 -3.77 2.01
N TYR A 285 -19.37 -2.46 1.79
CA TYR A 285 -20.00 -1.81 0.66
C TYR A 285 -19.48 -2.37 -0.68
N GLN A 286 -18.18 -2.62 -0.78
CA GLN A 286 -17.58 -3.27 -1.93
C GLN A 286 -18.18 -4.65 -2.21
N GLU A 287 -18.22 -5.52 -1.20
CA GLU A 287 -18.72 -6.89 -1.34
C GLU A 287 -20.24 -6.96 -1.52
N LEU A 288 -20.97 -5.94 -1.10
CA LEU A 288 -22.39 -5.81 -1.37
C LEU A 288 -22.69 -5.58 -2.86
N ILE A 289 -21.89 -4.75 -3.52
CA ILE A 289 -22.15 -4.37 -4.91
C ILE A 289 -21.35 -5.19 -5.93
N LEU A 290 -20.24 -5.82 -5.55
CA LEU A 290 -19.41 -6.67 -6.41
C LEU A 290 -19.56 -8.15 -6.05
N PRO A 291 -19.65 -9.06 -7.02
CA PRO A 291 -19.58 -10.50 -6.78
C PRO A 291 -18.11 -10.91 -6.61
N ASN A 292 -17.46 -10.37 -5.60
CA ASN A 292 -16.02 -10.48 -5.46
C ASN A 292 -15.60 -11.84 -4.87
N ILE A 293 -14.57 -12.46 -5.43
CA ILE A 293 -14.02 -13.72 -4.93
C ILE A 293 -12.69 -13.51 -4.21
N ALA A 294 -11.90 -12.53 -4.65
CA ALA A 294 -10.59 -12.25 -4.08
C ALA A 294 -10.30 -10.75 -4.02
N TYR A 295 -9.62 -10.35 -2.96
CA TYR A 295 -9.18 -8.98 -2.72
C TYR A 295 -7.67 -8.91 -2.55
N PHE A 296 -7.01 -8.11 -3.40
CA PHE A 296 -5.58 -7.83 -3.30
C PHE A 296 -5.31 -6.61 -2.44
N GLY A 297 -4.53 -6.78 -1.38
CA GLY A 297 -4.10 -5.71 -0.49
C GLY A 297 -2.61 -5.76 -0.14
N GLY A 298 -2.11 -4.68 0.43
CA GLY A 298 -0.83 -4.70 1.16
C GLY A 298 -0.98 -5.34 2.54
N GLY A 299 0.13 -5.71 3.19
CA GLY A 299 0.08 -6.45 4.47
C GLY A 299 -0.73 -5.76 5.56
N GLY A 300 -0.58 -4.43 5.75
CA GLY A 300 -1.38 -3.67 6.72
C GLY A 300 -2.87 -3.60 6.35
N GLU A 301 -3.17 -3.59 5.04
CA GLU A 301 -4.54 -3.59 4.53
C GLU A 301 -5.22 -4.93 4.79
N LEU A 302 -4.55 -6.04 4.48
CA LEU A 302 -5.07 -7.37 4.77
C LEU A 302 -5.25 -7.61 6.27
N ALA A 303 -4.37 -7.06 7.09
CA ALA A 303 -4.44 -7.19 8.53
C ALA A 303 -5.74 -6.59 9.10
N TYR A 304 -6.18 -5.40 8.66
CA TYR A 304 -7.46 -4.87 9.13
C TYR A 304 -8.66 -5.59 8.49
N TRP A 305 -8.56 -6.13 7.27
CA TRP A 305 -9.61 -6.93 6.68
C TRP A 305 -9.94 -8.16 7.55
N LEU A 306 -8.93 -8.83 8.11
CA LEU A 306 -9.11 -9.96 9.02
C LEU A 306 -9.92 -9.60 10.27
N GLU A 307 -9.92 -8.33 10.67
CA GLU A 307 -10.71 -7.82 11.79
C GLU A 307 -12.21 -7.66 11.45
N LEU A 308 -12.60 -7.80 10.17
CA LEU A 308 -13.97 -7.59 9.69
C LEU A 308 -14.78 -8.88 9.56
N LYS A 309 -14.19 -10.07 9.71
CA LYS A 309 -14.86 -11.36 9.42
C LYS A 309 -16.19 -11.52 10.15
N SER A 310 -16.26 -11.27 11.46
CA SER A 310 -17.51 -11.36 12.23
C SER A 310 -18.57 -10.35 11.76
N PHE A 311 -18.13 -9.17 11.30
CA PHE A 311 -19.05 -8.18 10.76
C PHE A 311 -19.65 -8.62 9.42
N PHE A 312 -18.85 -9.20 8.52
CA PHE A 312 -19.34 -9.82 7.28
C PHE A 312 -20.38 -10.91 7.55
N ASP A 313 -20.08 -11.80 8.50
CA ASP A 313 -20.99 -12.88 8.88
C ASP A 313 -22.33 -12.35 9.42
N SER A 314 -22.29 -11.29 10.24
CA SER A 314 -23.51 -10.65 10.78
C SER A 314 -24.39 -10.06 9.67
N GLN A 315 -23.80 -9.59 8.60
CA GLN A 315 -24.48 -9.03 7.42
C GLN A 315 -24.79 -10.09 6.34
N LYS A 316 -24.45 -11.36 6.59
CA LYS A 316 -24.63 -12.49 5.65
C LYS A 316 -23.95 -12.24 4.29
N LEU A 317 -22.84 -11.52 4.29
CA LEU A 317 -22.01 -11.28 3.13
C LEU A 317 -20.86 -12.28 3.08
N LEU A 318 -20.52 -12.73 1.88
CA LEU A 318 -19.36 -13.58 1.68
C LEU A 318 -18.09 -12.77 1.93
N PHE A 319 -17.19 -13.35 2.71
CA PHE A 319 -15.86 -12.76 2.94
C PHE A 319 -14.93 -13.22 1.82
N PRO A 320 -14.27 -12.29 1.09
CA PRO A 320 -13.44 -12.65 -0.04
C PRO A 320 -12.14 -13.33 0.42
N ILE A 321 -11.50 -14.05 -0.49
CA ILE A 321 -10.14 -14.54 -0.29
C ILE A 321 -9.20 -13.35 -0.29
N LEU A 322 -8.46 -13.19 0.81
CA LEU A 322 -7.48 -12.13 0.94
C LEU A 322 -6.15 -12.56 0.33
N CYS A 323 -5.68 -11.83 -0.65
CA CYS A 323 -4.42 -12.08 -1.35
C CYS A 323 -3.43 -10.95 -1.09
N LEU A 324 -2.19 -11.31 -0.71
CA LEU A 324 -1.12 -10.33 -0.63
C LEU A 324 -0.69 -9.96 -2.06
N ARG A 325 -0.62 -8.65 -2.36
CA ARG A 325 -0.10 -8.20 -3.65
C ARG A 325 1.34 -8.64 -3.85
N ASN A 326 1.76 -8.86 -5.08
CA ASN A 326 3.16 -9.09 -5.37
C ASN A 326 4.03 -7.94 -4.85
N MET A 327 5.23 -8.29 -4.44
CA MET A 327 6.27 -7.39 -3.96
C MET A 327 7.52 -7.61 -4.81
N ALA A 328 8.12 -6.54 -5.30
CA ALA A 328 9.29 -6.66 -6.15
C ALA A 328 10.29 -5.52 -5.99
N LEU A 329 11.54 -5.83 -6.27
CA LEU A 329 12.62 -4.88 -6.48
C LEU A 329 13.03 -4.93 -7.95
N ILE A 330 12.89 -3.83 -8.64
CA ILE A 330 13.37 -3.67 -10.03
C ILE A 330 14.82 -3.24 -9.98
N ILE A 331 15.66 -3.99 -10.65
CA ILE A 331 17.11 -3.78 -10.71
C ILE A 331 17.49 -3.46 -12.16
N PRO A 332 17.76 -2.19 -12.51
CA PRO A 332 18.25 -1.85 -13.85
C PRO A 332 19.54 -2.62 -14.16
N GLU A 333 19.71 -3.04 -15.42
CA GLU A 333 20.87 -3.86 -15.87
C GLU A 333 22.22 -3.27 -15.41
N LYS A 334 22.33 -1.94 -15.46
CA LYS A 334 23.53 -1.21 -15.00
C LYS A 334 23.80 -1.41 -13.50
N SER A 335 22.75 -1.44 -12.67
CA SER A 335 22.88 -1.68 -11.24
C SER A 335 23.12 -3.16 -10.94
N ALA A 336 22.50 -4.08 -11.70
CA ALA A 336 22.77 -5.50 -11.63
C ALA A 336 24.24 -5.85 -11.93
N LYS A 337 24.82 -5.24 -12.96
CA LYS A 337 26.27 -5.37 -13.27
C LYS A 337 27.14 -4.89 -12.10
N LYS A 338 26.80 -3.76 -11.45
CA LYS A 338 27.53 -3.28 -10.26
C LYS A 338 27.41 -4.22 -9.07
N ILE A 339 26.21 -4.78 -8.83
CA ILE A 339 25.97 -5.75 -7.76
C ILE A 339 26.86 -6.98 -7.94
N ARG A 340 26.88 -7.54 -9.17
CA ARG A 340 27.74 -8.68 -9.52
C ARG A 340 29.24 -8.35 -9.35
N ASN A 341 29.70 -7.21 -9.86
CA ASN A 341 31.11 -6.79 -9.75
C ASN A 341 31.56 -6.53 -8.31
N LEU A 342 30.66 -6.20 -7.41
CA LEU A 342 30.94 -5.99 -5.99
C LEU A 342 30.65 -7.23 -5.15
N GLU A 343 30.29 -8.36 -5.79
CA GLU A 343 29.95 -9.63 -5.14
C GLU A 343 28.90 -9.44 -4.02
N LEU A 344 27.94 -8.51 -4.24
CA LEU A 344 26.86 -8.28 -3.30
C LEU A 344 25.82 -9.39 -3.44
N ASP A 345 25.48 -10.03 -2.35
CA ASP A 345 24.28 -10.86 -2.29
C ASP A 345 23.04 -9.96 -2.26
N VAL A 346 22.06 -10.26 -3.10
CA VAL A 346 20.82 -9.48 -3.18
C VAL A 346 20.09 -9.50 -1.83
N SER A 347 20.16 -10.59 -1.08
CA SER A 347 19.61 -10.68 0.28
C SER A 347 20.22 -9.68 1.25
N ASP A 348 21.50 -9.33 1.05
CA ASP A 348 22.19 -8.35 1.89
C ASP A 348 21.65 -6.93 1.72
N LEU A 349 21.07 -6.63 0.56
CA LEU A 349 20.48 -5.32 0.28
C LEU A 349 19.28 -4.99 1.17
N PHE A 350 18.59 -6.01 1.73
CA PHE A 350 17.50 -5.83 2.69
C PHE A 350 17.97 -5.53 4.11
N LEU A 351 19.25 -5.69 4.38
CA LEU A 351 19.83 -5.30 5.66
C LEU A 351 19.82 -3.78 5.81
N LYS A 352 19.71 -3.30 7.04
CA LYS A 352 19.95 -1.87 7.29
C LYS A 352 21.31 -1.50 6.71
N ARG A 353 21.40 -0.39 5.97
CA ARG A 353 22.60 0.06 5.26
C ARG A 353 23.90 -0.11 6.03
N ASN A 354 23.93 0.31 7.29
CA ASN A 354 25.13 0.17 8.12
C ASN A 354 25.50 -1.29 8.42
N VAL A 355 24.52 -2.18 8.54
CA VAL A 355 24.73 -3.61 8.78
C VAL A 355 25.31 -4.26 7.53
N MET A 356 24.74 -3.97 6.37
CA MET A 356 25.24 -4.42 5.07
C MET A 356 26.69 -3.98 4.85
N ILE A 357 26.98 -2.69 5.05
CA ILE A 357 28.34 -2.15 4.88
C ILE A 357 29.31 -2.84 5.86
N ASN A 358 28.93 -3.05 7.13
CA ASN A 358 29.76 -3.74 8.09
C ASN A 358 30.08 -5.18 7.66
N LYS A 359 29.06 -5.91 7.20
CA LYS A 359 29.21 -7.28 6.69
C LYS A 359 30.17 -7.31 5.51
N LYS A 360 29.99 -6.43 4.54
CA LYS A 360 30.83 -6.38 3.34
C LYS A 360 32.26 -5.94 3.62
N VAL A 361 32.47 -4.95 4.46
CA VAL A 361 33.82 -4.52 4.86
C VAL A 361 34.58 -5.65 5.57
N ARG A 362 33.90 -6.47 6.38
CA ARG A 362 34.51 -7.65 6.99
C ARG A 362 34.91 -8.70 5.95
N GLN A 363 34.09 -8.91 4.89
CA GLN A 363 34.36 -9.87 3.83
C GLN A 363 35.53 -9.47 2.92
N ILE A 364 35.62 -8.18 2.53
CA ILE A 364 36.63 -7.68 1.62
C ILE A 364 37.90 -7.19 2.30
N SER A 365 37.93 -7.22 3.62
CA SER A 365 39.09 -6.80 4.42
C SER A 365 40.23 -7.83 4.28
N ASN A 366 41.42 -7.34 4.04
CA ASN A 366 42.64 -8.15 4.02
C ASN A 366 43.23 -8.41 5.42
N ILE A 367 42.54 -7.95 6.45
CA ILE A 367 42.89 -8.19 7.87
C ILE A 367 41.66 -8.76 8.60
N ASP A 368 41.92 -9.57 9.59
CA ASP A 368 40.86 -10.05 10.47
C ASP A 368 40.35 -8.90 11.34
N LEU A 369 39.03 -8.67 11.29
CA LEU A 369 38.35 -7.64 12.06
C LEU A 369 37.60 -8.22 13.27
N ASP A 370 37.65 -9.55 13.46
CA ASP A 370 37.04 -10.25 14.59
C ASP A 370 38.04 -10.33 15.76
N LEU A 371 37.75 -9.65 16.83
CA LEU A 371 38.55 -9.71 18.10
C LEU A 371 37.97 -10.72 19.09
N SER A 372 37.03 -11.59 18.70
CA SER A 372 36.51 -12.65 19.57
C SER A 372 37.59 -13.64 20.06
N PRO A 373 38.63 -14.03 19.27
CA PRO A 373 39.70 -14.83 19.75
C PRO A 373 40.45 -14.19 20.94
N LEU A 374 40.75 -12.88 20.82
CA LEU A 374 41.38 -12.11 21.89
C LEU A 374 40.52 -12.05 23.18
N LYS A 375 39.19 -11.98 23.03
CA LYS A 375 38.26 -12.05 24.16
C LYS A 375 38.30 -13.41 24.84
N LYS A 376 38.33 -14.50 24.07
CA LYS A 376 38.42 -15.86 24.59
C LYS A 376 39.73 -16.06 25.40
N ASP A 377 40.85 -15.58 24.86
CA ASP A 377 42.13 -15.67 25.56
C ASP A 377 42.12 -14.90 26.89
N LEU A 378 41.51 -13.69 26.84
CA LEU A 378 41.34 -12.87 28.02
C LEU A 378 40.39 -13.52 29.04
N GLU A 379 39.34 -14.18 28.60
CA GLU A 379 38.41 -14.92 29.45
C GLU A 379 39.11 -16.03 30.22
N ILE A 380 39.91 -16.84 29.52
CA ILE A 380 40.73 -17.88 30.15
C ILE A 380 41.65 -17.31 31.24
N LYS A 381 42.23 -16.11 31.01
CA LYS A 381 43.07 -15.44 32.03
C LYS A 381 42.27 -14.98 33.25
N PHE A 382 41.04 -14.48 33.05
CA PHE A 382 40.16 -14.12 34.16
C PHE A 382 39.66 -15.35 34.92
N ASP A 383 39.39 -16.48 34.26
CA ASP A 383 38.97 -17.72 34.89
C ASP A 383 40.11 -18.29 35.80
N GLN A 384 41.37 -18.09 35.41
CA GLN A 384 42.53 -18.39 36.27
C GLN A 384 42.56 -17.54 37.56
N LEU A 385 42.11 -16.27 37.48
CA LEU A 385 41.97 -15.40 38.66
C LEU A 385 40.81 -15.82 39.56
N GLU A 386 39.76 -16.43 39.01
CA GLU A 386 38.64 -16.95 39.80
C GLU A 386 39.06 -18.03 40.79
N VAL A 387 40.09 -18.82 40.45
CA VAL A 387 40.70 -19.80 41.38
C VAL A 387 41.31 -19.11 42.60
N LEU A 388 41.83 -17.88 42.48
CA LEU A 388 42.39 -17.10 43.57
C LEU A 388 41.30 -16.48 44.45
N ILE A 389 40.13 -16.19 43.91
CA ILE A 389 38.97 -15.63 44.65
C ILE A 389 38.63 -16.56 45.82
N ASN A 390 38.59 -17.87 45.57
CA ASN A 390 38.26 -18.89 46.57
C ASN A 390 39.29 -19.00 47.70
N LYS A 391 40.46 -18.35 47.56
CA LYS A 391 41.57 -18.36 48.53
C LYS A 391 41.73 -17.01 49.23
N THR A 392 40.91 -16.02 48.94
CA THR A 392 41.01 -14.64 49.44
C THR A 392 39.69 -14.14 50.02
N ASP A 393 39.66 -12.89 50.47
CA ASP A 393 38.43 -12.22 50.93
C ASP A 393 37.42 -11.97 49.79
N ALA A 394 36.13 -12.10 50.10
CA ALA A 394 35.04 -11.95 49.13
C ALA A 394 35.03 -10.59 48.40
N SER A 395 35.64 -9.54 48.94
CA SER A 395 35.78 -8.23 48.27
C SER A 395 36.58 -8.28 46.99
N PHE A 396 37.50 -9.27 46.85
CA PHE A 396 38.31 -9.45 45.64
C PHE A 396 37.49 -9.95 44.45
N GLU A 397 36.40 -10.71 44.67
CA GLU A 397 35.53 -11.19 43.64
C GLU A 397 34.91 -10.02 42.84
N GLY A 398 34.38 -9.00 43.55
CA GLY A 398 33.82 -7.82 42.94
C GLY A 398 34.83 -7.05 42.07
N ALA A 399 36.07 -6.94 42.50
CA ALA A 399 37.15 -6.29 41.75
C ALA A 399 37.48 -7.04 40.45
N VAL A 400 37.60 -8.37 40.49
CA VAL A 400 37.89 -9.21 39.32
C VAL A 400 36.75 -9.12 38.28
N ARG A 401 35.48 -9.24 38.70
CA ARG A 401 34.32 -9.12 37.83
C ARG A 401 34.21 -7.74 37.18
N ALA A 402 34.45 -6.67 37.94
CA ALA A 402 34.44 -5.31 37.41
C ALA A 402 35.54 -5.12 36.35
N GLN A 403 36.73 -5.63 36.61
CA GLN A 403 37.87 -5.54 35.70
C GLN A 403 37.63 -6.39 34.42
N LYS A 404 37.14 -7.65 34.57
CA LYS A 404 36.74 -8.51 33.42
C LYS A 404 35.76 -7.74 32.50
N SER A 405 34.70 -7.17 33.08
CA SER A 405 33.69 -6.38 32.32
C SER A 405 34.31 -5.16 31.62
N LYS A 406 35.23 -4.43 32.30
CA LYS A 406 35.92 -3.27 31.74
C LYS A 406 36.82 -3.65 30.55
N GLN A 407 37.56 -4.74 30.66
CA GLN A 407 38.46 -5.21 29.61
C GLN A 407 37.65 -5.68 28.37
N PHE A 408 36.56 -6.43 28.58
CA PHE A 408 35.71 -6.89 27.47
C PHE A 408 35.05 -5.71 26.72
N LYS A 409 34.53 -4.72 27.45
CA LYS A 409 34.04 -3.48 26.84
C LYS A 409 35.15 -2.73 26.10
N GLY A 410 36.39 -2.77 26.60
CA GLY A 410 37.55 -2.20 25.92
C GLY A 410 37.82 -2.86 24.56
N ILE A 411 37.80 -4.22 24.52
CA ILE A 411 37.98 -4.96 23.26
C ILE A 411 36.84 -4.67 22.29
N ASP A 412 35.58 -4.65 22.76
CA ASP A 412 34.44 -4.26 21.92
C ASP A 412 34.62 -2.87 21.29
N HIS A 413 35.19 -1.96 22.07
CA HIS A 413 35.48 -0.60 21.59
C HIS A 413 36.59 -0.56 20.55
N LEU A 414 37.63 -1.37 20.76
CA LEU A 414 38.75 -1.53 19.80
C LEU A 414 38.24 -2.16 18.50
N GLU A 415 37.42 -3.20 18.54
CA GLU A 415 36.83 -3.83 17.36
C GLU A 415 36.01 -2.83 16.55
N LYS A 416 35.15 -2.04 17.20
CA LYS A 416 34.39 -0.97 16.54
C LYS A 416 35.29 0.08 15.89
N ARG A 417 36.40 0.45 16.56
CA ARG A 417 37.38 1.40 16.02
C ARG A 417 38.16 0.82 14.86
N LEU A 418 38.54 -0.45 14.92
CA LEU A 418 39.20 -1.18 13.84
C LEU A 418 38.32 -1.25 12.60
N LEU A 419 37.07 -1.62 12.75
CA LEU A 419 36.09 -1.61 11.66
C LEU A 419 35.93 -0.20 11.06
N LYS A 420 35.89 0.85 11.90
CA LYS A 420 35.80 2.23 11.42
C LYS A 420 37.04 2.65 10.64
N ALA A 421 38.21 2.27 11.10
CA ALA A 421 39.48 2.53 10.41
C ALA A 421 39.53 1.82 9.04
N GLN A 422 39.10 0.54 9.01
CA GLN A 422 39.05 -0.24 7.77
C GLN A 422 38.04 0.34 6.76
N LYS A 423 36.87 0.79 7.22
CA LYS A 423 35.91 1.53 6.35
C LYS A 423 36.55 2.79 5.71
N LYS A 424 37.38 3.51 6.49
CA LYS A 424 38.08 4.68 5.96
C LYS A 424 39.13 4.28 4.93
N LYS A 425 39.83 3.17 5.12
CA LYS A 425 40.80 2.63 4.17
C LYS A 425 40.14 2.15 2.87
N LEU A 426 38.94 1.55 2.97
CA LEU A 426 38.13 1.03 1.86
C LEU A 426 37.06 2.03 1.41
N LYS A 427 37.30 3.33 1.57
CA LYS A 427 36.30 4.39 1.35
C LYS A 427 35.60 4.28 -0.02
N ASP A 428 36.34 4.10 -1.09
CA ASP A 428 35.79 4.05 -2.46
C ASP A 428 34.84 2.88 -2.66
N GLN A 429 35.14 1.73 -2.06
CA GLN A 429 34.25 0.55 -2.11
C GLN A 429 33.01 0.77 -1.25
N VAL A 430 33.16 1.34 -0.06
CA VAL A 430 32.04 1.68 0.82
C VAL A 430 31.09 2.66 0.14
N GLU A 431 31.60 3.67 -0.55
CA GLU A 431 30.81 4.64 -1.32
C GLU A 431 30.01 3.94 -2.44
N ARG A 432 30.61 2.99 -3.14
CA ARG A 432 29.89 2.19 -4.17
C ARG A 432 28.77 1.36 -3.56
N PHE A 433 28.96 0.74 -2.38
CA PHE A 433 27.90 0.02 -1.66
C PHE A 433 26.76 0.96 -1.24
N VAL A 434 27.09 2.16 -0.76
CA VAL A 434 26.12 3.18 -0.36
C VAL A 434 25.28 3.61 -1.57
N LEU A 435 25.91 3.89 -2.71
CA LEU A 435 25.23 4.33 -3.93
C LEU A 435 24.26 3.27 -4.46
N ILE A 436 24.68 1.99 -4.50
CA ILE A 436 23.79 0.92 -4.94
C ILE A 436 22.61 0.76 -3.97
N HIS A 437 22.87 0.78 -2.67
CA HIS A 437 21.79 0.65 -1.69
C HIS A 437 20.82 1.83 -1.75
N GLU A 438 21.31 3.07 -1.96
CA GLU A 438 20.43 4.24 -2.08
C GLU A 438 19.61 4.21 -3.38
N ASP A 439 20.20 3.73 -4.49
CA ASP A 439 19.52 3.55 -5.77
C ASP A 439 18.36 2.55 -5.69
N LEU A 440 18.56 1.43 -4.99
CA LEU A 440 17.58 0.35 -4.88
C LEU A 440 16.63 0.48 -3.66
N PHE A 441 17.06 1.18 -2.62
CA PHE A 441 16.30 1.42 -1.39
C PHE A 441 16.33 2.91 -1.04
N PRO A 442 15.59 3.75 -1.78
CA PRO A 442 15.61 5.21 -1.61
C PRO A 442 15.27 5.62 -0.18
N GLY A 443 16.17 6.36 0.47
CA GLY A 443 16.03 6.74 1.87
C GLY A 443 15.96 5.56 2.84
N GLY A 444 16.40 4.37 2.45
CA GLY A 444 16.37 3.14 3.24
C GLY A 444 15.00 2.45 3.29
N ASN A 445 14.10 2.81 2.39
CA ASN A 445 12.78 2.21 2.24
C ASN A 445 12.74 1.28 1.01
N LEU A 446 11.76 0.39 0.97
CA LEU A 446 11.50 -0.43 -0.22
C LEU A 446 11.19 0.47 -1.42
N GLN A 447 11.84 0.22 -2.56
CA GLN A 447 11.67 0.95 -3.82
C GLN A 447 10.20 1.10 -4.20
N GLU A 448 9.43 0.02 -4.10
CA GLU A 448 8.00 -0.01 -4.44
C GLU A 448 7.13 0.95 -3.61
N ARG A 449 7.61 1.39 -2.44
CA ARG A 449 6.91 2.32 -1.55
C ARG A 449 7.30 3.79 -1.77
N VAL A 450 8.33 4.03 -2.57
CA VAL A 450 8.91 5.36 -2.75
C VAL A 450 8.85 5.79 -4.21
N GLU A 451 9.40 4.98 -5.12
CA GLU A 451 9.51 5.36 -6.53
C GLU A 451 8.16 5.31 -7.25
N ASN A 452 8.00 6.24 -8.18
CA ASN A 452 6.87 6.24 -9.11
C ASN A 452 7.18 5.33 -10.32
N PHE A 453 6.16 4.71 -10.90
CA PHE A 453 6.29 3.83 -12.06
C PHE A 453 6.94 4.51 -13.27
N SER A 454 6.77 5.83 -13.42
CA SER A 454 7.25 6.60 -14.57
C SER A 454 8.77 6.52 -14.74
N VAL A 455 9.53 6.22 -13.67
CA VAL A 455 10.99 6.01 -13.77
C VAL A 455 11.28 4.84 -14.71
N PHE A 456 10.56 3.73 -14.55
CA PHE A 456 10.74 2.50 -15.32
C PHE A 456 10.02 2.56 -16.67
N TYR A 457 8.89 3.26 -16.72
CA TYR A 457 8.15 3.49 -17.96
C TYR A 457 8.95 4.29 -18.99
N LEU A 458 9.77 5.26 -18.57
CA LEU A 458 10.62 6.03 -19.46
C LEU A 458 11.75 5.21 -20.12
N GLU A 459 12.11 4.09 -19.53
CA GLU A 459 13.15 3.20 -20.06
C GLU A 459 12.57 2.05 -20.90
N ASN A 460 11.32 1.68 -20.68
CA ASN A 460 10.73 0.45 -21.23
C ASN A 460 9.35 0.68 -21.90
N GLY A 461 8.77 1.87 -21.83
CA GLY A 461 7.45 2.16 -22.37
C GLY A 461 6.36 1.23 -21.82
N ASN A 462 5.43 0.88 -22.70
CA ASN A 462 4.36 -0.07 -22.40
C ASN A 462 4.87 -1.50 -22.10
N ASP A 463 6.09 -1.85 -22.52
CA ASP A 463 6.69 -3.16 -22.24
C ASP A 463 6.93 -3.35 -20.74
N PHE A 464 7.08 -2.27 -19.97
CA PHE A 464 7.17 -2.35 -18.52
C PHE A 464 5.97 -3.09 -17.88
N ASN A 465 4.75 -2.74 -18.28
CA ASN A 465 3.56 -3.39 -17.76
C ASN A 465 3.47 -4.86 -18.22
N SER A 466 3.80 -5.13 -19.50
CA SER A 466 3.83 -6.48 -20.07
C SER A 466 4.82 -7.36 -19.33
N PHE A 467 5.99 -6.84 -19.05
CA PHE A 467 7.03 -7.53 -18.30
C PHE A 467 6.59 -7.90 -16.88
N LEU A 468 5.93 -6.98 -16.16
CA LEU A 468 5.34 -7.30 -14.85
C LEU A 468 4.23 -8.36 -14.96
N MET A 469 3.42 -8.28 -16.02
CA MET A 469 2.38 -9.26 -16.30
C MET A 469 2.94 -10.66 -16.61
N GLU A 470 4.12 -10.78 -17.18
CA GLU A 470 4.80 -12.05 -17.41
C GLU A 470 5.43 -12.59 -16.11
N THR A 471 6.11 -11.73 -15.36
CA THR A 471 6.95 -12.12 -14.23
C THR A 471 6.17 -12.46 -12.97
N PHE A 472 5.12 -11.70 -12.64
CA PHE A 472 4.41 -11.89 -11.37
C PHE A 472 3.62 -13.21 -11.33
N ASP A 473 3.69 -13.92 -10.21
CA ASP A 473 2.72 -14.92 -9.82
C ASP A 473 1.82 -14.35 -8.71
N PRO A 474 0.52 -14.09 -8.99
CA PRO A 474 -0.36 -13.42 -8.04
C PRO A 474 -0.67 -14.23 -6.78
N LEU A 475 -0.36 -15.53 -6.77
CA LEU A 475 -0.53 -16.40 -5.60
C LEU A 475 0.78 -16.69 -4.86
N SER A 476 1.91 -16.21 -5.37
CA SER A 476 3.19 -16.28 -4.67
C SER A 476 3.25 -15.24 -3.55
N ASN A 477 3.73 -15.67 -2.37
CA ASN A 477 4.02 -14.77 -1.25
C ASN A 477 5.50 -14.38 -1.20
N GLU A 478 6.27 -14.67 -2.24
CA GLU A 478 7.70 -14.38 -2.32
C GLU A 478 7.96 -12.95 -2.80
N PHE A 479 9.10 -12.42 -2.37
CA PHE A 479 9.59 -11.14 -2.87
C PHE A 479 10.39 -11.38 -4.16
N THR A 480 10.00 -10.74 -5.25
CA THR A 480 10.57 -10.96 -6.58
C THR A 480 11.68 -9.96 -6.90
N PHE A 481 12.81 -10.42 -7.40
CA PHE A 481 13.86 -9.58 -7.97
C PHE A 481 13.76 -9.60 -9.49
N ILE A 482 13.72 -8.42 -10.08
CA ILE A 482 13.47 -8.23 -11.51
C ILE A 482 14.63 -7.44 -12.11
N GLU A 483 15.45 -8.07 -12.94
CA GLU A 483 16.46 -7.38 -13.76
C GLU A 483 15.82 -6.90 -15.07
N ILE A 484 15.96 -5.60 -15.40
CA ILE A 484 15.46 -4.97 -16.63
C ILE A 484 16.54 -4.13 -17.28
#